data_2cdfeefd23129f4a5f65b39c9acef64a
#
_entry.id   2cdfeefd23129f4a5f65b39c9acef64a
#
_cell.length_a   1.000
_cell.length_b   1.000
_cell.length_c   1.000
_cell.angle_alpha   90.00
_cell.angle_beta   90.00
_cell.angle_gamma   90.00
#
_symmetry.space_group_name_H-M   'P 1'
#
loop_
_entity.id
_entity.type
_entity.pdbx_description
1 polymer ?
#
loop_
_entity_poly.entity_id
_entity_poly.type
_entity_poly.pdbx_seq_one_letter_code
_entity_poly.pdbx_strand_id
1 'polypeptide(L)'
;LWGNTSISAFKIEWFIASQTLAYLITALLALFIVLRNSGAFRLYWNFPFFKVLLKRSFPFAILYLLMACYNRFDSVMLERLLPEGVGAYQAGIYASAFRLLDAVVMIAYLFSVILLPLFSKMLKNRENIVPIVESAFQLLFYYSTTVVVLLIFNAEAIFSFLYDHHVAESVRVFPILITCLIPISMIYIFGTLLTAYGSLRLLNITSLLGIFVNIGINFFLIPHLHARGAAIASLSTQTIVAFSQIYLAFRALHIPLRKKICLSCVFYITLLIPIAYGVSYYWDEKVWVALLIGGVLSFILAFFTQLLPFSFI
;
A
#
# COMPACT_ATOMS: atom_id res chain seq x y z
N LEU A 1 -29.47 -3.94 -11.44
CA LEU A 1 -30.33 -5.07 -11.87
C LEU A 1 -30.14 -6.33 -11.02
N TRP A 2 -29.77 -6.19 -9.76
CA TRP A 2 -29.79 -7.28 -8.79
C TRP A 2 -30.90 -6.98 -7.78
N GLY A 3 -32.10 -7.33 -8.21
CA GLY A 3 -33.30 -7.09 -7.43
C GLY A 3 -33.36 -7.89 -6.15
N ASN A 4 -33.87 -7.26 -5.21
CA ASN A 4 -34.44 -7.41 -3.88
C ASN A 4 -34.89 -8.79 -3.39
N THR A 5 -34.31 -9.95 -3.79
CA THR A 5 -34.92 -11.25 -3.42
C THR A 5 -33.94 -12.30 -2.85
N SER A 6 -32.70 -12.01 -2.50
CA SER A 6 -31.85 -13.09 -1.95
C SER A 6 -30.75 -12.69 -0.99
N ILE A 7 -30.73 -11.49 -0.42
CA ILE A 7 -29.73 -11.10 0.59
C ILE A 7 -29.93 -11.88 1.91
N SER A 8 -31.12 -12.35 2.19
CA SER A 8 -31.41 -13.20 3.36
C SER A 8 -30.88 -14.65 3.26
N ALA A 9 -30.40 -15.08 2.11
CA ALA A 9 -29.86 -16.42 1.88
C ALA A 9 -28.32 -16.47 1.86
N PHE A 10 -27.63 -15.33 1.77
CA PHE A 10 -26.16 -15.32 1.74
C PHE A 10 -25.59 -15.42 3.15
N LYS A 11 -25.20 -16.62 3.55
CA LYS A 11 -24.49 -16.83 4.82
C LYS A 11 -23.02 -16.54 4.64
N ILE A 12 -22.46 -15.73 5.54
CA ILE A 12 -21.02 -15.39 5.59
C ILE A 12 -20.13 -16.64 5.60
N GLU A 13 -20.65 -17.74 6.15
CA GLU A 13 -20.01 -19.07 6.17
C GLU A 13 -19.68 -19.60 4.77
N TRP A 14 -20.51 -19.33 3.76
CA TRP A 14 -20.25 -19.74 2.37
C TRP A 14 -19.06 -19.01 1.75
N PHE A 15 -18.89 -17.73 2.09
CA PHE A 15 -17.72 -16.95 1.66
C PHE A 15 -16.43 -17.51 2.26
N ILE A 16 -16.46 -17.80 3.58
CA ILE A 16 -15.31 -18.40 4.28
C ILE A 16 -15.01 -19.79 3.72
N ALA A 17 -16.04 -20.61 3.47
CA ALA A 17 -15.89 -21.95 2.90
C ALA A 17 -15.29 -21.90 1.49
N SER A 18 -15.74 -20.99 0.62
CA SER A 18 -15.20 -20.83 -0.74
C SER A 18 -13.73 -20.39 -0.73
N GLN A 19 -13.36 -19.48 0.17
CA GLN A 19 -11.98 -19.04 0.34
C GLN A 19 -11.09 -20.18 0.86
N THR A 20 -11.56 -20.95 1.84
CA THR A 20 -10.87 -22.13 2.36
C THR A 20 -10.66 -23.18 1.29
N LEU A 21 -11.69 -23.45 0.47
CA LEU A 21 -11.61 -24.38 -0.66
C LEU A 21 -10.58 -23.91 -1.72
N ALA A 22 -10.55 -22.62 -2.04
CA ALA A 22 -9.57 -22.06 -2.95
C ALA A 22 -8.12 -22.24 -2.45
N TYR A 23 -7.88 -22.00 -1.17
CA TYR A 23 -6.56 -22.26 -0.56
C TYR A 23 -6.20 -23.75 -0.56
N LEU A 24 -7.16 -24.63 -0.28
CA LEU A 24 -6.94 -26.08 -0.33
C LEU A 24 -6.55 -26.54 -1.74
N ILE A 25 -7.28 -26.09 -2.76
CA ILE A 25 -6.98 -26.43 -4.16
C ILE A 25 -5.57 -25.93 -4.53
N THR A 26 -5.25 -24.69 -4.17
CA THR A 26 -3.91 -24.12 -4.45
C THR A 26 -2.81 -24.91 -3.75
N ALA A 27 -3.02 -25.32 -2.50
CA ALA A 27 -2.05 -26.12 -1.75
C ALA A 27 -1.87 -27.52 -2.36
N LEU A 28 -2.94 -28.17 -2.80
CA LEU A 28 -2.90 -29.47 -3.47
C LEU A 28 -2.18 -29.39 -4.83
N LEU A 29 -2.44 -28.34 -5.62
CA LEU A 29 -1.75 -28.12 -6.89
C LEU A 29 -0.24 -27.86 -6.67
N ALA A 30 0.10 -27.03 -5.68
CA ALA A 30 1.50 -26.78 -5.34
C ALA A 30 2.20 -28.07 -4.88
N LEU A 31 1.55 -28.86 -4.03
CA LEU A 31 2.07 -30.17 -3.59
C LEU A 31 2.26 -31.11 -4.78
N PHE A 32 1.29 -31.20 -5.68
CA PHE A 32 1.38 -32.03 -6.89
C PHE A 32 2.58 -31.63 -7.77
N ILE A 33 2.78 -30.33 -8.00
CA ILE A 33 3.91 -29.81 -8.78
C ILE A 33 5.25 -30.14 -8.10
N VAL A 34 5.34 -29.97 -6.77
CA VAL A 34 6.54 -30.32 -6.00
C VAL A 34 6.83 -31.82 -6.09
N LEU A 35 5.84 -32.66 -5.86
CA LEU A 35 6.00 -34.13 -5.94
C LEU A 35 6.44 -34.59 -7.34
N ARG A 36 5.88 -33.98 -8.39
CA ARG A 36 6.24 -34.29 -9.77
C ARG A 36 7.69 -33.91 -10.12
N ASN A 37 8.19 -32.79 -9.58
CA ASN A 37 9.51 -32.26 -9.91
C ASN A 37 10.63 -32.76 -8.99
N SER A 38 10.32 -33.25 -7.80
CA SER A 38 11.33 -33.62 -6.79
C SER A 38 11.79 -35.09 -6.84
N GLY A 39 11.23 -35.93 -7.73
CA GLY A 39 11.63 -37.30 -7.99
C GLY A 39 11.48 -38.28 -6.83
N ALA A 40 11.78 -37.92 -5.62
CA ALA A 40 11.51 -38.67 -4.38
C ALA A 40 11.27 -37.71 -3.20
N PHE A 41 10.04 -37.70 -2.72
CA PHE A 41 9.68 -36.92 -1.52
C PHE A 41 9.99 -37.76 -0.27
N ARG A 42 11.09 -37.42 0.42
CA ARG A 42 11.41 -37.99 1.73
C ARG A 42 11.30 -36.90 2.78
N LEU A 43 10.33 -37.02 3.67
CA LEU A 43 10.22 -36.19 4.88
C LEU A 43 11.39 -36.54 5.81
N TYR A 44 12.40 -35.67 5.84
CA TYR A 44 13.55 -35.81 6.73
C TYR A 44 13.45 -34.78 7.86
N TRP A 45 13.26 -35.24 9.07
CA TRP A 45 13.21 -34.37 10.26
C TRP A 45 14.61 -34.07 10.75
N ASN A 46 15.11 -32.86 10.45
CA ASN A 46 16.40 -32.39 10.96
C ASN A 46 16.15 -31.21 11.92
N PHE A 47 16.03 -31.49 13.19
CA PHE A 47 15.75 -30.48 14.22
C PHE A 47 16.78 -29.33 14.28
N PRO A 48 18.11 -29.58 14.18
CA PRO A 48 19.11 -28.52 14.04
C PRO A 48 18.88 -27.60 12.84
N PHE A 49 18.50 -28.14 11.69
CA PHE A 49 18.18 -27.36 10.50
C PHE A 49 16.95 -26.48 10.71
N PHE A 50 15.88 -27.01 11.29
CA PHE A 50 14.68 -26.24 11.62
C PHE A 50 14.98 -25.09 12.57
N LYS A 51 15.81 -25.30 13.58
CA LYS A 51 16.23 -24.26 14.52
C LYS A 51 16.99 -23.12 13.82
N VAL A 52 17.89 -23.44 12.90
CA VAL A 52 18.62 -22.45 12.11
C VAL A 52 17.66 -21.69 11.18
N LEU A 53 16.74 -22.40 10.52
CA LEU A 53 15.74 -21.80 9.63
C LEU A 53 14.84 -20.84 10.42
N LEU A 54 14.28 -21.24 11.54
CA LEU A 54 13.46 -20.39 12.40
C LEU A 54 14.22 -19.16 12.87
N LYS A 55 15.47 -19.33 13.35
CA LYS A 55 16.29 -18.21 13.81
C LYS A 55 16.56 -17.18 12.68
N ARG A 56 16.77 -17.63 11.45
CA ARG A 56 16.99 -16.75 10.29
C ARG A 56 15.72 -16.09 9.78
N SER A 57 14.57 -16.78 9.86
CA SER A 57 13.28 -16.27 9.40
C SER A 57 12.60 -15.35 10.42
N PHE A 58 12.94 -15.48 11.71
CA PHE A 58 12.31 -14.74 12.81
C PHE A 58 12.31 -13.21 12.64
N PRO A 59 13.42 -12.55 12.23
CA PRO A 59 13.43 -11.10 12.01
C PRO A 59 12.45 -10.65 10.90
N PHE A 60 12.28 -11.47 9.86
CA PHE A 60 11.32 -11.19 8.78
C PHE A 60 9.88 -11.38 9.26
N ALA A 61 9.63 -12.43 10.05
CA ALA A 61 8.31 -12.68 10.62
C ALA A 61 7.87 -11.55 11.56
N ILE A 62 8.79 -11.05 12.40
CA ILE A 62 8.52 -9.88 13.26
C ILE A 62 8.23 -8.65 12.40
N LEU A 63 9.04 -8.37 11.37
CA LEU A 63 8.83 -7.23 10.48
C LEU A 63 7.43 -7.25 9.87
N TYR A 64 7.04 -8.41 9.32
CA TYR A 64 5.71 -8.58 8.73
C TYR A 64 4.58 -8.41 9.75
N LEU A 65 4.76 -9.00 10.95
CA LEU A 65 3.78 -8.86 12.04
C LEU A 65 3.61 -7.38 12.46
N LEU A 66 4.71 -6.67 12.66
CA LEU A 66 4.67 -5.25 13.04
C LEU A 66 4.01 -4.39 11.97
N MET A 67 4.32 -4.64 10.69
CA MET A 67 3.68 -3.96 9.57
C MET A 67 2.19 -4.26 9.50
N ALA A 68 1.78 -5.52 9.67
CA ALA A 68 0.38 -5.91 9.70
C ALA A 68 -0.37 -5.25 10.87
N CYS A 69 0.28 -5.14 12.03
CA CYS A 69 -0.29 -4.47 13.19
C CYS A 69 -0.62 -3.01 12.89
N TYR A 70 0.34 -2.16 12.54
CA TYR A 70 0.03 -0.74 12.34
C TYR A 70 -0.87 -0.46 11.12
N ASN A 71 -1.01 -1.40 10.18
CA ASN A 71 -1.95 -1.27 9.07
C ASN A 71 -3.39 -1.66 9.43
N ARG A 72 -3.62 -2.42 10.49
CA ARG A 72 -4.94 -2.98 10.84
C ARG A 72 -5.46 -2.53 12.22
N PHE A 73 -4.62 -1.96 13.07
CA PHE A 73 -5.03 -1.52 14.40
C PHE A 73 -6.10 -0.41 14.37
N ASP A 74 -6.11 0.42 13.32
CA ASP A 74 -7.05 1.52 13.17
C ASP A 74 -8.51 1.04 13.29
N SER A 75 -8.87 -0.04 12.58
CA SER A 75 -10.24 -0.60 12.63
C SER A 75 -10.61 -1.14 14.01
N VAL A 76 -9.66 -1.80 14.68
CA VAL A 76 -9.87 -2.32 16.05
C VAL A 76 -10.01 -1.17 17.04
N MET A 77 -9.20 -0.13 16.92
CA MET A 77 -9.28 1.04 17.80
C MET A 77 -10.57 1.84 17.58
N LEU A 78 -11.06 1.96 16.34
CA LEU A 78 -12.36 2.55 16.05
C LEU A 78 -13.50 1.84 16.79
N GLU A 79 -13.49 0.51 16.76
CA GLU A 79 -14.53 -0.29 17.43
C GLU A 79 -14.43 -0.18 18.96
N ARG A 80 -13.21 -0.09 19.53
CA ARG A 80 -12.99 -0.14 20.98
C ARG A 80 -13.01 1.21 21.68
N LEU A 81 -12.64 2.30 21.01
CA LEU A 81 -12.56 3.64 21.60
C LEU A 81 -13.87 4.43 21.47
N LEU A 82 -14.78 3.99 20.62
CA LEU A 82 -16.08 4.65 20.43
C LEU A 82 -17.20 3.87 21.14
N PRO A 83 -18.33 4.54 21.48
CA PRO A 83 -19.48 3.88 22.08
C PRO A 83 -20.04 2.73 21.24
N GLU A 84 -20.72 1.78 21.89
CA GLU A 84 -21.35 0.64 21.21
C GLU A 84 -22.29 1.11 20.08
N GLY A 85 -22.19 0.45 18.92
CA GLY A 85 -22.90 0.80 17.70
C GLY A 85 -22.23 1.88 16.86
N VAL A 86 -21.67 2.93 17.46
CA VAL A 86 -20.94 3.99 16.74
C VAL A 86 -19.58 3.44 16.24
N GLY A 87 -18.88 2.68 17.08
CA GLY A 87 -17.58 2.11 16.74
C GLY A 87 -17.63 1.19 15.52
N ALA A 88 -18.55 0.23 15.50
CA ALA A 88 -18.75 -0.69 14.38
C ALA A 88 -19.15 0.06 13.09
N TYR A 89 -20.01 1.06 13.21
CA TYR A 89 -20.41 1.91 12.10
C TYR A 89 -19.23 2.67 11.47
N GLN A 90 -18.44 3.35 12.30
CA GLN A 90 -17.27 4.13 11.87
C GLN A 90 -16.15 3.22 11.33
N ALA A 91 -15.99 2.03 11.90
CA ALA A 91 -15.07 1.01 11.36
C ALA A 91 -15.52 0.53 9.96
N GLY A 92 -16.84 0.43 9.71
CA GLY A 92 -17.39 0.11 8.39
C GLY A 92 -17.09 1.18 7.34
N ILE A 93 -17.26 2.47 7.68
CA ILE A 93 -16.89 3.62 6.83
C ILE A 93 -15.39 3.61 6.52
N TYR A 94 -14.56 3.43 7.52
CA TYR A 94 -13.12 3.33 7.35
C TYR A 94 -12.74 2.15 6.44
N ALA A 95 -13.34 0.98 6.66
CA ALA A 95 -13.07 -0.22 5.88
C ALA A 95 -13.46 -0.08 4.41
N SER A 96 -14.55 0.62 4.08
CA SER A 96 -14.96 0.88 2.69
C SER A 96 -13.91 1.69 1.93
N ALA A 97 -13.39 2.75 2.55
CA ALA A 97 -12.32 3.57 2.00
C ALA A 97 -10.98 2.80 1.93
N PHE A 98 -10.69 1.98 2.95
CA PHE A 98 -9.45 1.21 3.02
C PHE A 98 -9.35 0.12 1.94
N ARG A 99 -10.49 -0.48 1.52
CA ARG A 99 -10.53 -1.46 0.42
C ARG A 99 -10.04 -0.88 -0.90
N LEU A 100 -10.38 0.37 -1.20
CA LEU A 100 -9.88 1.04 -2.41
C LEU A 100 -8.38 1.31 -2.32
N LEU A 101 -7.89 1.71 -1.14
CA LEU A 101 -6.45 1.85 -0.91
C LEU A 101 -5.73 0.51 -1.08
N ASP A 102 -6.22 -0.58 -0.49
CA ASP A 102 -5.64 -1.93 -0.63
C ASP A 102 -5.53 -2.35 -2.10
N ALA A 103 -6.56 -2.06 -2.92
CA ALA A 103 -6.56 -2.41 -4.33
C ALA A 103 -5.44 -1.72 -5.11
N VAL A 104 -5.24 -0.41 -4.89
CA VAL A 104 -4.20 0.34 -5.61
C VAL A 104 -2.80 0.10 -5.03
N VAL A 105 -2.67 -0.19 -3.74
CA VAL A 105 -1.40 -0.55 -3.09
C VAL A 105 -0.80 -1.82 -3.69
N MET A 106 -1.63 -2.73 -4.22
CA MET A 106 -1.15 -3.99 -4.82
C MET A 106 -0.14 -3.76 -5.95
N ILE A 107 -0.27 -2.70 -6.73
CA ILE A 107 0.69 -2.38 -7.80
C ILE A 107 2.05 -2.03 -7.20
N ALA A 108 2.10 -1.19 -6.18
CA ALA A 108 3.36 -0.85 -5.49
C ALA A 108 3.99 -2.09 -4.82
N TYR A 109 3.18 -2.98 -4.27
CA TYR A 109 3.63 -4.26 -3.72
C TYR A 109 4.26 -5.15 -4.79
N LEU A 110 3.62 -5.34 -5.95
CA LEU A 110 4.17 -6.14 -7.05
C LEU A 110 5.51 -5.60 -7.54
N PHE A 111 5.67 -4.27 -7.57
CA PHE A 111 6.96 -3.63 -7.85
C PHE A 111 8.03 -4.04 -6.84
N SER A 112 7.71 -4.05 -5.54
CA SER A 112 8.66 -4.42 -4.50
C SER A 112 9.12 -5.88 -4.62
N VAL A 113 8.23 -6.78 -5.06
CA VAL A 113 8.56 -8.20 -5.30
C VAL A 113 9.62 -8.35 -6.40
N ILE A 114 9.57 -7.52 -7.45
CA ILE A 114 10.55 -7.51 -8.53
C ILE A 114 11.85 -6.81 -8.09
N LEU A 115 11.75 -5.74 -7.31
CA LEU A 115 12.91 -4.96 -6.87
C LEU A 115 13.79 -5.73 -5.87
N LEU A 116 13.22 -6.59 -5.03
CA LEU A 116 13.98 -7.31 -4.00
C LEU A 116 15.11 -8.19 -4.56
N PRO A 117 14.87 -9.12 -5.51
CA PRO A 117 15.95 -9.91 -6.10
C PRO A 117 16.92 -9.05 -6.90
N LEU A 118 16.44 -7.99 -7.57
CA LEU A 118 17.27 -7.08 -8.33
C LEU A 118 18.27 -6.33 -7.43
N PHE A 119 17.79 -5.70 -6.37
CA PHE A 119 18.64 -5.03 -5.37
C PHE A 119 19.62 -6.01 -4.72
N SER A 120 19.15 -7.22 -4.37
CA SER A 120 20.01 -8.24 -3.75
C SER A 120 21.16 -8.68 -4.68
N LYS A 121 20.88 -8.84 -5.97
CA LYS A 121 21.88 -9.19 -6.99
C LYS A 121 22.91 -8.08 -7.16
N MET A 122 22.45 -6.83 -7.34
CA MET A 122 23.32 -5.68 -7.56
C MET A 122 24.21 -5.37 -6.34
N LEU A 123 23.63 -5.44 -5.14
CA LEU A 123 24.40 -5.25 -3.90
C LEU A 123 25.47 -6.34 -3.71
N LYS A 124 25.14 -7.59 -4.03
CA LYS A 124 26.10 -8.70 -4.00
C LYS A 124 27.25 -8.50 -4.99
N ASN A 125 26.94 -8.02 -6.19
CA ASN A 125 27.93 -7.76 -7.24
C ASN A 125 28.67 -6.42 -7.08
N ARG A 126 28.32 -5.60 -6.06
CA ARG A 126 28.82 -4.24 -5.86
C ARG A 126 28.56 -3.30 -7.04
N GLU A 127 27.46 -3.53 -7.76
CA GLU A 127 27.03 -2.68 -8.86
C GLU A 127 26.42 -1.36 -8.33
N ASN A 128 26.43 -0.33 -9.18
CA ASN A 128 25.79 0.95 -8.83
C ASN A 128 24.28 0.85 -8.83
N ILE A 129 23.68 0.89 -7.63
CA ILE A 129 22.21 0.77 -7.44
C ILE A 129 21.46 2.09 -7.64
N VAL A 130 22.15 3.22 -7.65
CA VAL A 130 21.54 4.56 -7.67
C VAL A 130 20.57 4.74 -8.83
N PRO A 131 20.91 4.38 -10.10
CA PRO A 131 20.00 4.57 -11.22
C PRO A 131 18.68 3.80 -11.06
N ILE A 132 18.73 2.58 -10.53
CA ILE A 132 17.53 1.75 -10.35
C ILE A 132 16.66 2.27 -9.20
N VAL A 133 17.27 2.73 -8.11
CA VAL A 133 16.53 3.35 -7.01
C VAL A 133 15.84 4.64 -7.48
N GLU A 134 16.53 5.48 -8.25
CA GLU A 134 15.97 6.69 -8.84
C GLU A 134 14.81 6.38 -9.78
N SER A 135 14.98 5.40 -10.66
CA SER A 135 13.95 4.97 -11.61
C SER A 135 12.72 4.39 -10.89
N ALA A 136 12.93 3.53 -9.90
CA ALA A 136 11.86 2.97 -9.08
C ALA A 136 11.11 4.07 -8.32
N PHE A 137 11.84 5.05 -7.74
CA PHE A 137 11.26 6.19 -7.07
C PHE A 137 10.41 7.03 -8.02
N GLN A 138 10.95 7.43 -9.18
CA GLN A 138 10.23 8.25 -10.16
C GLN A 138 8.95 7.56 -10.63
N LEU A 139 9.01 6.27 -10.95
CA LEU A 139 7.87 5.51 -11.46
C LEU A 139 6.78 5.32 -10.40
N LEU A 140 7.14 4.91 -9.18
CA LEU A 140 6.15 4.72 -8.10
C LEU A 140 5.63 6.04 -7.55
N PHE A 141 6.42 7.11 -7.56
CA PHE A 141 5.97 8.44 -7.21
C PHE A 141 4.97 8.96 -8.24
N TYR A 142 5.27 8.82 -9.53
CA TYR A 142 4.33 9.13 -10.62
C TYR A 142 3.02 8.37 -10.44
N TYR A 143 3.10 7.04 -10.32
CA TYR A 143 1.93 6.19 -10.15
C TYR A 143 1.09 6.60 -8.94
N SER A 144 1.70 6.66 -7.75
CA SER A 144 0.99 6.94 -6.51
C SER A 144 0.36 8.34 -6.51
N THR A 145 1.08 9.35 -6.99
CA THR A 145 0.57 10.72 -7.03
C THR A 145 -0.57 10.87 -8.04
N THR A 146 -0.44 10.27 -9.23
CA THR A 146 -1.51 10.27 -10.25
C THR A 146 -2.77 9.64 -9.71
N VAL A 147 -2.67 8.42 -9.16
CA VAL A 147 -3.81 7.68 -8.63
C VAL A 147 -4.46 8.45 -7.48
N VAL A 148 -3.68 8.96 -6.54
CA VAL A 148 -4.19 9.76 -5.41
C VAL A 148 -4.98 10.96 -5.89
N VAL A 149 -4.41 11.78 -6.78
CA VAL A 149 -5.04 13.01 -7.23
C VAL A 149 -6.31 12.70 -8.03
N LEU A 150 -6.27 11.77 -8.98
CA LEU A 150 -7.44 11.40 -9.77
C LEU A 150 -8.57 10.80 -8.93
N LEU A 151 -8.25 9.95 -7.94
CA LEU A 151 -9.27 9.34 -7.09
C LEU A 151 -9.86 10.34 -6.10
N ILE A 152 -9.10 11.33 -5.61
CA ILE A 152 -9.62 12.38 -4.73
C ILE A 152 -10.68 13.22 -5.46
N PHE A 153 -10.40 13.69 -6.68
CA PHE A 153 -11.34 14.52 -7.42
C PHE A 153 -12.57 13.76 -7.93
N ASN A 154 -12.51 12.44 -8.04
CA ASN A 154 -13.64 11.60 -8.47
C ASN A 154 -14.21 10.76 -7.32
N ALA A 155 -13.90 11.08 -6.05
CA ALA A 155 -14.25 10.26 -4.89
C ALA A 155 -15.78 10.07 -4.76
N GLU A 156 -16.57 11.13 -4.90
CA GLU A 156 -18.03 11.08 -4.75
C GLU A 156 -18.67 10.15 -5.78
N ALA A 157 -18.30 10.30 -7.04
CA ALA A 157 -18.82 9.48 -8.11
C ALA A 157 -18.39 8.01 -8.00
N ILE A 158 -17.16 7.73 -7.55
CA ILE A 158 -16.68 6.36 -7.31
C ILE A 158 -17.45 5.71 -6.16
N PHE A 159 -17.62 6.42 -5.04
CA PHE A 159 -18.35 5.87 -3.90
C PHE A 159 -19.84 5.68 -4.17
N SER A 160 -20.48 6.62 -4.90
CA SER A 160 -21.87 6.50 -5.32
C SER A 160 -22.09 5.34 -6.30
N PHE A 161 -21.07 4.97 -7.08
CA PHE A 161 -21.13 3.78 -7.94
C PHE A 161 -20.95 2.46 -7.16
N LEU A 162 -20.14 2.46 -6.11
CA LEU A 162 -19.77 1.24 -5.37
C LEU A 162 -20.68 0.94 -4.19
N TYR A 163 -21.30 1.96 -3.58
CA TYR A 163 -22.05 1.84 -2.34
C TYR A 163 -23.36 2.63 -2.38
N ASP A 164 -24.44 1.99 -1.96
CA ASP A 164 -25.78 2.61 -1.88
C ASP A 164 -25.98 3.46 -0.61
N HIS A 165 -25.14 3.23 0.43
CA HIS A 165 -25.30 3.85 1.74
C HIS A 165 -23.99 4.49 2.22
N HIS A 166 -24.12 5.54 3.04
CA HIS A 166 -22.99 6.21 3.73
C HIS A 166 -21.91 6.82 2.82
N VAL A 167 -22.28 7.17 1.57
CA VAL A 167 -21.37 7.74 0.57
C VAL A 167 -20.71 9.01 1.08
N ALA A 168 -21.51 9.98 1.61
CA ALA A 168 -20.99 11.27 2.06
C ALA A 168 -19.95 11.17 3.20
N GLU A 169 -20.08 10.19 4.09
CA GLU A 169 -19.12 9.99 5.17
C GLU A 169 -17.85 9.31 4.67
N SER A 170 -17.99 8.30 3.81
CA SER A 170 -16.85 7.62 3.20
C SER A 170 -16.02 8.57 2.34
N VAL A 171 -16.66 9.45 1.57
CA VAL A 171 -16.02 10.50 0.76
C VAL A 171 -15.22 11.49 1.62
N ARG A 172 -15.61 11.73 2.86
CA ARG A 172 -14.84 12.59 3.78
C ARG A 172 -13.58 11.93 4.34
N VAL A 173 -13.56 10.61 4.47
CA VAL A 173 -12.43 9.82 4.98
C VAL A 173 -11.45 9.44 3.88
N PHE A 174 -11.98 9.11 2.71
CA PHE A 174 -11.23 8.56 1.60
C PHE A 174 -10.05 9.41 1.10
N PRO A 175 -10.17 10.75 0.91
CA PRO A 175 -9.05 11.58 0.45
C PRO A 175 -7.83 11.51 1.36
N ILE A 176 -8.05 11.44 2.68
CA ILE A 176 -6.97 11.33 3.65
C ILE A 176 -6.32 9.95 3.52
N LEU A 177 -7.15 8.91 3.46
CA LEU A 177 -6.69 7.53 3.45
C LEU A 177 -5.98 7.17 2.14
N ILE A 178 -6.52 7.59 0.98
CA ILE A 178 -5.88 7.30 -0.32
C ILE A 178 -4.52 7.99 -0.46
N THR A 179 -4.32 9.13 0.20
CA THR A 179 -3.02 9.83 0.24
C THR A 179 -1.92 8.96 0.88
N CYS A 180 -2.27 7.98 1.72
CA CYS A 180 -1.34 7.00 2.25
C CYS A 180 -0.62 6.19 1.15
N LEU A 181 -1.17 6.11 -0.06
CA LEU A 181 -0.52 5.41 -1.18
C LEU A 181 0.87 5.97 -1.48
N ILE A 182 1.08 7.28 -1.34
CA ILE A 182 2.37 7.92 -1.60
C ILE A 182 3.44 7.41 -0.62
N PRO A 183 3.31 7.60 0.71
CA PRO A 183 4.30 7.08 1.65
C PRO A 183 4.39 5.55 1.63
N ILE A 184 3.32 4.79 1.43
CA ILE A 184 3.35 3.33 1.28
C ILE A 184 4.21 2.91 0.08
N SER A 185 4.09 3.60 -1.06
CA SER A 185 4.92 3.34 -2.23
C SER A 185 6.41 3.57 -1.95
N MET A 186 6.74 4.59 -1.16
CA MET A 186 8.12 4.84 -0.70
C MET A 186 8.62 3.73 0.23
N ILE A 187 7.78 3.26 1.16
CA ILE A 187 8.11 2.13 2.04
C ILE A 187 8.42 0.87 1.21
N TYR A 188 7.67 0.60 0.14
CA TYR A 188 7.93 -0.54 -0.74
C TYR A 188 9.25 -0.44 -1.49
N ILE A 189 9.74 0.75 -1.83
CA ILE A 189 11.06 0.92 -2.46
C ILE A 189 12.17 0.81 -1.42
N PHE A 190 12.16 1.71 -0.43
CA PHE A 190 13.28 1.87 0.50
C PHE A 190 13.32 0.76 1.55
N GLY A 191 12.16 0.25 1.99
CA GLY A 191 12.07 -0.93 2.84
C GLY A 191 12.60 -2.19 2.14
N THR A 192 12.29 -2.38 0.86
CA THR A 192 12.83 -3.47 0.05
C THR A 192 14.33 -3.35 -0.15
N LEU A 193 14.82 -2.14 -0.40
CA LEU A 193 16.25 -1.85 -0.51
C LEU A 193 17.00 -2.17 0.78
N LEU A 194 16.49 -1.71 1.92
CA LEU A 194 17.07 -2.00 3.24
C LEU A 194 16.98 -3.50 3.59
N THR A 195 15.94 -4.19 3.15
CA THR A 195 15.79 -5.64 3.27
C THR A 195 16.88 -6.36 2.47
N ALA A 196 17.10 -5.97 1.21
CA ALA A 196 18.15 -6.52 0.36
C ALA A 196 19.55 -6.24 0.92
N TYR A 197 19.75 -5.10 1.55
CA TYR A 197 21.00 -4.73 2.24
C TYR A 197 21.22 -5.49 3.56
N GLY A 198 20.17 -6.17 4.09
CA GLY A 198 20.24 -6.93 5.34
C GLY A 198 19.97 -6.13 6.61
N SER A 199 19.49 -4.89 6.52
CA SER A 199 19.22 -4.01 7.67
C SER A 199 17.88 -4.28 8.37
N LEU A 200 17.50 -5.54 8.53
CA LEU A 200 16.21 -5.97 9.12
C LEU A 200 15.99 -5.41 10.54
N ARG A 201 17.06 -5.29 11.34
CA ARG A 201 16.95 -4.73 12.69
C ARG A 201 16.44 -3.29 12.67
N LEU A 202 16.95 -2.48 11.76
CA LEU A 202 16.53 -1.07 11.62
C LEU A 202 15.07 -0.99 11.12
N LEU A 203 14.70 -1.84 10.17
CA LEU A 203 13.32 -1.94 9.70
C LEU A 203 12.35 -2.33 10.81
N ASN A 204 12.71 -3.29 11.66
CA ASN A 204 11.90 -3.68 12.79
C ASN A 204 11.73 -2.54 13.81
N ILE A 205 12.79 -1.77 14.07
CA ILE A 205 12.73 -0.61 14.95
C ILE A 205 11.81 0.48 14.36
N THR A 206 11.94 0.81 13.08
CA THR A 206 11.05 1.82 12.44
C THR A 206 9.60 1.37 12.41
N SER A 207 9.33 0.08 12.18
CA SER A 207 7.97 -0.47 12.22
C SER A 207 7.39 -0.46 13.64
N LEU A 208 8.20 -0.77 14.64
CA LEU A 208 7.78 -0.71 16.06
C LEU A 208 7.46 0.74 16.47
N LEU A 209 8.30 1.70 16.08
CA LEU A 209 8.01 3.13 16.28
C LEU A 209 6.72 3.53 15.56
N GLY A 210 6.48 3.02 14.36
CA GLY A 210 5.23 3.21 13.62
C GLY A 210 4.00 2.78 14.42
N ILE A 211 4.04 1.62 15.09
CA ILE A 211 2.95 1.13 15.95
C ILE A 211 2.67 2.12 17.09
N PHE A 212 3.69 2.55 17.82
CA PHE A 212 3.51 3.47 18.94
C PHE A 212 2.96 4.81 18.48
N VAL A 213 3.43 5.34 17.36
CA VAL A 213 2.92 6.58 16.74
C VAL A 213 1.46 6.39 16.32
N ASN A 214 1.12 5.30 15.65
CA ASN A 214 -0.24 4.99 15.21
C ASN A 214 -1.20 4.90 16.39
N ILE A 215 -0.88 4.09 17.40
CA ILE A 215 -1.70 3.93 18.60
C ILE A 215 -1.85 5.27 19.35
N GLY A 216 -0.76 6.02 19.51
CA GLY A 216 -0.78 7.30 20.18
C GLY A 216 -1.70 8.31 19.49
N ILE A 217 -1.54 8.49 18.18
CA ILE A 217 -2.37 9.42 17.40
C ILE A 217 -3.83 8.96 17.38
N ASN A 218 -4.10 7.69 17.20
CA ASN A 218 -5.44 7.11 17.21
C ASN A 218 -6.14 7.35 18.55
N PHE A 219 -5.45 7.14 19.65
CA PHE A 219 -6.01 7.35 21.00
C PHE A 219 -6.51 8.77 21.20
N PHE A 220 -5.81 9.76 20.66
CA PHE A 220 -6.22 11.17 20.75
C PHE A 220 -7.24 11.60 19.69
N LEU A 221 -7.13 11.09 18.44
CA LEU A 221 -7.95 11.61 17.34
C LEU A 221 -9.26 10.84 17.15
N ILE A 222 -9.33 9.55 17.42
CA ILE A 222 -10.55 8.75 17.21
C ILE A 222 -11.74 9.26 18.04
N PRO A 223 -11.59 9.58 19.35
CA PRO A 223 -12.73 10.07 20.13
C PRO A 223 -13.36 11.36 19.60
N HIS A 224 -12.59 12.20 18.91
CA HIS A 224 -13.04 13.50 18.40
C HIS A 224 -13.38 13.51 16.91
N LEU A 225 -12.68 12.74 16.11
CA LEU A 225 -12.75 12.76 14.64
C LEU A 225 -13.23 11.43 14.03
N HIS A 226 -13.51 10.42 14.86
CA HIS A 226 -13.99 9.10 14.42
C HIS A 226 -13.12 8.49 13.32
N ALA A 227 -13.71 7.97 12.22
CA ALA A 227 -13.00 7.38 11.09
C ALA A 227 -11.98 8.33 10.42
N ARG A 228 -12.25 9.65 10.44
CA ARG A 228 -11.28 10.64 9.93
C ARG A 228 -10.04 10.71 10.80
N GLY A 229 -10.20 10.59 12.13
CA GLY A 229 -9.09 10.53 13.07
C GLY A 229 -8.17 9.35 12.80
N ALA A 230 -8.75 8.18 12.57
CA ALA A 230 -8.02 6.97 12.17
C ALA A 230 -7.27 7.14 10.83
N ALA A 231 -7.89 7.77 9.84
CA ALA A 231 -7.24 8.04 8.56
C ALA A 231 -6.06 9.01 8.68
N ILE A 232 -6.16 10.05 9.52
CA ILE A 232 -5.05 10.96 9.83
C ILE A 232 -3.93 10.23 10.57
N ALA A 233 -4.26 9.37 11.52
CA ALA A 233 -3.28 8.56 12.25
C ALA A 233 -2.53 7.63 11.30
N SER A 234 -3.24 6.95 10.40
CA SER A 234 -2.66 6.08 9.38
C SER A 234 -1.72 6.87 8.46
N LEU A 235 -2.16 8.00 7.90
CA LEU A 235 -1.34 8.84 7.02
C LEU A 235 -0.09 9.35 7.73
N SER A 236 -0.22 9.84 8.95
CA SER A 236 0.91 10.32 9.75
C SER A 236 1.92 9.22 10.02
N THR A 237 1.45 8.04 10.42
CA THR A 237 2.29 6.87 10.67
C THR A 237 3.05 6.42 9.42
N GLN A 238 2.34 6.24 8.30
CA GLN A 238 2.96 5.83 7.03
C GLN A 238 4.01 6.85 6.57
N THR A 239 3.72 8.14 6.74
CA THR A 239 4.63 9.22 6.39
C THR A 239 5.90 9.19 7.24
N ILE A 240 5.79 9.04 8.56
CA ILE A 240 6.92 8.96 9.48
C ILE A 240 7.78 7.72 9.18
N VAL A 241 7.14 6.56 8.96
CA VAL A 241 7.85 5.31 8.63
C VAL A 241 8.58 5.45 7.28
N ALA A 242 7.92 6.00 6.25
CA ALA A 242 8.52 6.23 4.95
C ALA A 242 9.76 7.14 5.03
N PHE A 243 9.65 8.29 5.69
CA PHE A 243 10.78 9.19 5.88
C PHE A 243 11.93 8.55 6.67
N SER A 244 11.60 7.78 7.71
CA SER A 244 12.62 7.04 8.48
C SER A 244 13.36 6.04 7.60
N GLN A 245 12.66 5.28 6.76
CA GLN A 245 13.28 4.30 5.86
C GLN A 245 14.09 4.97 4.74
N ILE A 246 13.61 6.07 4.17
CA ILE A 246 14.35 6.89 3.20
C ILE A 246 15.66 7.39 3.82
N TYR A 247 15.59 7.99 5.01
CA TYR A 247 16.76 8.46 5.73
C TYR A 247 17.79 7.36 6.00
N LEU A 248 17.31 6.20 6.49
CA LEU A 248 18.18 5.05 6.76
C LEU A 248 18.83 4.51 5.49
N ALA A 249 18.09 4.42 4.38
CA ALA A 249 18.61 3.96 3.10
C ALA A 249 19.69 4.91 2.56
N PHE A 250 19.46 6.23 2.62
CA PHE A 250 20.43 7.23 2.18
C PHE A 250 21.71 7.22 3.03
N ARG A 251 21.57 7.06 4.35
CA ARG A 251 22.72 6.96 5.25
C ARG A 251 23.50 5.66 5.07
N ALA A 252 22.83 4.52 4.89
CA ALA A 252 23.47 3.21 4.77
C ALA A 252 24.17 2.99 3.42
N LEU A 253 23.60 3.52 2.35
CA LEU A 253 24.02 3.26 0.97
C LEU A 253 24.63 4.49 0.28
N HIS A 254 24.75 5.63 0.98
CA HIS A 254 25.32 6.89 0.48
C HIS A 254 24.69 7.34 -0.85
N ILE A 255 23.36 7.18 -0.98
CA ILE A 255 22.61 7.56 -2.19
C ILE A 255 22.59 9.09 -2.30
N PRO A 256 23.03 9.69 -3.43
CA PRO A 256 23.01 11.14 -3.58
C PRO A 256 21.56 11.63 -3.81
N LEU A 257 21.16 12.66 -3.08
CA LEU A 257 19.89 13.36 -3.33
C LEU A 257 20.04 14.26 -4.56
N ARG A 258 19.40 13.91 -5.66
CA ARG A 258 19.38 14.75 -6.86
C ARG A 258 18.27 15.80 -6.76
N LYS A 259 18.65 17.07 -6.53
CA LYS A 259 17.72 18.21 -6.47
C LYS A 259 16.78 18.28 -7.68
N LYS A 260 17.26 17.85 -8.86
CA LYS A 260 16.47 17.81 -10.08
C LYS A 260 15.23 16.91 -9.94
N ILE A 261 15.35 15.73 -9.34
CA ILE A 261 14.21 14.80 -9.14
C ILE A 261 13.20 15.43 -8.17
N CYS A 262 13.65 16.01 -7.06
CA CYS A 262 12.75 16.69 -6.12
C CYS A 262 11.99 17.83 -6.79
N LEU A 263 12.66 18.64 -7.62
CA LEU A 263 12.04 19.73 -8.35
C LEU A 263 11.01 19.21 -9.36
N SER A 264 11.32 18.14 -10.11
CA SER A 264 10.37 17.48 -11.02
C SER A 264 9.13 16.95 -10.30
N CYS A 265 9.29 16.37 -9.10
CA CYS A 265 8.15 15.92 -8.28
C CYS A 265 7.24 17.08 -7.90
N VAL A 266 7.80 18.20 -7.41
CA VAL A 266 7.02 19.39 -7.04
C VAL A 266 6.29 19.96 -8.26
N PHE A 267 7.00 20.09 -9.40
CA PHE A 267 6.44 20.62 -10.63
C PHE A 267 5.32 19.72 -11.18
N TYR A 268 5.51 18.41 -11.06
CA TYR A 268 4.50 17.44 -11.45
C TYR A 268 3.22 17.58 -10.65
N ILE A 269 3.31 17.64 -9.31
CA ILE A 269 2.12 17.77 -8.42
C ILE A 269 1.39 19.09 -8.72
N THR A 270 2.11 20.20 -8.81
CA THR A 270 1.50 21.52 -9.03
C THR A 270 0.73 21.63 -10.34
N LEU A 271 1.17 20.94 -11.40
CA LEU A 271 0.47 20.91 -12.67
C LEU A 271 -0.60 19.83 -12.75
N LEU A 272 -0.43 18.72 -12.06
CA LEU A 272 -1.39 17.62 -12.06
C LEU A 272 -2.72 18.01 -11.40
N ILE A 273 -2.67 18.75 -10.29
CA ILE A 273 -3.89 19.14 -9.54
C ILE A 273 -4.89 19.92 -10.40
N PRO A 274 -4.52 21.03 -11.10
CA PRO A 274 -5.46 21.74 -11.93
C PRO A 274 -5.94 20.94 -13.14
N ILE A 275 -5.10 20.08 -13.71
CA ILE A 275 -5.49 19.18 -14.81
C ILE A 275 -6.56 18.19 -14.32
N ALA A 276 -6.32 17.53 -13.20
CA ALA A 276 -7.27 16.57 -12.64
C ALA A 276 -8.60 17.24 -12.26
N TYR A 277 -8.54 18.42 -11.65
CA TYR A 277 -9.73 19.21 -11.34
C TYR A 277 -10.53 19.57 -12.61
N GLY A 278 -9.87 20.08 -13.65
CA GLY A 278 -10.51 20.42 -14.91
C GLY A 278 -11.15 19.21 -15.61
N VAL A 279 -10.45 18.08 -15.63
CA VAL A 279 -10.97 16.84 -16.22
C VAL A 279 -12.18 16.32 -15.43
N SER A 280 -12.12 16.28 -14.10
CA SER A 280 -13.24 15.84 -13.28
C SER A 280 -14.45 16.75 -13.39
N TYR A 281 -14.24 18.07 -13.50
CA TYR A 281 -15.32 19.05 -13.68
C TYR A 281 -16.03 18.89 -15.05
N TYR A 282 -15.27 18.67 -16.13
CA TYR A 282 -15.83 18.53 -17.49
C TYR A 282 -16.53 17.19 -17.73
N TRP A 283 -16.13 16.13 -17.01
CA TRP A 283 -16.60 14.75 -17.22
C TRP A 283 -17.27 14.15 -15.98
N ASP A 284 -17.90 14.98 -15.16
CA ASP A 284 -18.52 14.60 -13.87
C ASP A 284 -19.51 13.42 -14.00
N GLU A 285 -20.32 13.42 -15.05
CA GLU A 285 -21.27 12.30 -15.31
C GLU A 285 -20.60 11.01 -15.81
N LYS A 286 -19.34 11.05 -16.26
CA LYS A 286 -18.63 9.92 -16.89
C LYS A 286 -17.29 9.66 -16.21
N VAL A 287 -17.34 9.24 -14.97
CA VAL A 287 -16.15 9.00 -14.10
C VAL A 287 -15.06 8.18 -14.79
N TRP A 288 -15.42 7.09 -15.47
CA TRP A 288 -14.45 6.23 -16.16
C TRP A 288 -13.72 6.96 -17.28
N VAL A 289 -14.42 7.85 -17.98
CA VAL A 289 -13.81 8.70 -19.02
C VAL A 289 -12.89 9.74 -18.38
N ALA A 290 -13.30 10.35 -17.27
CA ALA A 290 -12.47 11.29 -16.52
C ALA A 290 -11.18 10.63 -16.03
N LEU A 291 -11.25 9.43 -15.48
CA LEU A 291 -10.07 8.67 -15.03
C LEU A 291 -9.13 8.30 -16.19
N LEU A 292 -9.67 7.88 -17.34
CA LEU A 292 -8.87 7.55 -18.52
C LEU A 292 -8.17 8.81 -19.10
N ILE A 293 -8.91 9.88 -19.32
CA ILE A 293 -8.34 11.14 -19.85
C ILE A 293 -7.33 11.73 -18.87
N GLY A 294 -7.67 11.78 -17.57
CA GLY A 294 -6.77 12.21 -16.51
C GLY A 294 -5.49 11.37 -16.46
N GLY A 295 -5.61 10.06 -16.61
CA GLY A 295 -4.47 9.14 -16.69
C GLY A 295 -3.56 9.41 -17.89
N VAL A 296 -4.13 9.61 -19.07
CA VAL A 296 -3.37 9.96 -20.31
C VAL A 296 -2.68 11.31 -20.17
N LEU A 297 -3.40 12.33 -19.71
CA LEU A 297 -2.82 13.67 -19.52
C LEU A 297 -1.72 13.66 -18.45
N SER A 298 -1.89 12.92 -17.34
CA SER A 298 -0.87 12.78 -16.32
C SER A 298 0.39 12.09 -16.84
N PHE A 299 0.24 11.10 -17.73
CA PHE A 299 1.36 10.41 -18.37
C PHE A 299 2.14 11.37 -19.27
N ILE A 300 1.46 12.14 -20.11
CA ILE A 300 2.08 13.18 -20.95
C ILE A 300 2.79 14.21 -20.07
N LEU A 301 2.15 14.67 -19.00
CA LEU A 301 2.73 15.63 -18.06
C LEU A 301 4.00 15.10 -17.40
N ALA A 302 4.06 13.80 -17.06
CA ALA A 302 5.23 13.19 -16.43
C ALA A 302 6.49 13.25 -17.33
N PHE A 303 6.32 13.19 -18.66
CA PHE A 303 7.42 13.41 -19.61
C PHE A 303 7.82 14.88 -19.68
N PHE A 304 6.87 15.80 -19.75
CA PHE A 304 7.18 17.23 -19.77
C PHE A 304 7.91 17.70 -18.52
N THR A 305 7.54 17.18 -17.36
CA THR A 305 8.21 17.50 -16.09
C THR A 305 9.52 16.74 -15.89
N GLN A 306 9.92 15.88 -16.83
CA GLN A 306 11.09 15.01 -16.75
C GLN A 306 11.07 14.09 -15.52
N LEU A 307 9.89 13.83 -14.96
CA LEU A 307 9.70 12.85 -13.89
C LEU A 307 9.92 11.44 -14.44
N LEU A 308 9.39 11.15 -15.65
CA LEU A 308 9.71 9.94 -16.41
C LEU A 308 10.64 10.34 -17.56
N PRO A 309 11.91 9.96 -17.55
CA PRO A 309 12.84 10.27 -18.64
C PRO A 309 12.55 9.43 -19.89
N PHE A 310 12.79 9.98 -21.08
CA PHE A 310 12.59 9.28 -22.36
C PHE A 310 13.35 7.95 -22.51
N SER A 311 14.33 7.70 -21.67
CA SER A 311 15.06 6.43 -21.65
C SER A 311 14.26 5.23 -21.14
N PHE A 312 13.01 5.45 -20.71
CA PHE A 312 12.08 4.38 -20.30
C PHE A 312 11.24 3.81 -21.47
N ILE A 313 11.22 4.47 -22.61
CA ILE A 313 10.61 4.01 -23.84
C ILE A 313 11.70 3.41 -24.75
#